data_29731cb6f965ffb4a078ea487a94f7b4
#
_entry.id   29731cb6f965ffb4a078ea487a94f7b4
#
_cell.length_a   1.000
_cell.length_b   1.000
_cell.length_c   1.000
_cell.angle_alpha   90.00
_cell.angle_beta   90.00
_cell.angle_gamma   90.00
#
_symmetry.space_group_name_H-M   'P 1'
#
loop_
_entity.id
_entity.type
_entity.pdbx_description
1 polymer ?
#
loop_
_entity_poly.entity_id
_entity_poly.type
_entity_poly.pdbx_seq_one_letter_code
_entity_poly.pdbx_strand_id
1 'polypeptide(L)'
;MPQMLEEALLKRILPHSIEAEQSVIGSMIMDREAIVVASEIVSGEDFYSRQYGVLFETMVELNDEGKPVDLVTLQDRLKEKDVPPEVSSLEFVRDLITAVPTSANIKYYANIVAEKSTLRRLIKINEEIANTCYVGKESLEVILEDTEKRIFDLVQRRNADDFVPIRQVVMNAMDRIEKASHNKGNVTGVATGFIDLDYKTAGMQPSDLILIAARPSMGKTAFVLNIAEYVAFRQNQTVAIFSLEMSKEQLVNRLFSMESKVDSQHLRTGNLSDDEWEKLIESAGVIGKSNLIIDDTPGISISELRSKCRKYKLEHHLDMIIIDYLQLMTGSGRSTDSRQQEISDISRSLKALARELNVPVLALSQLSRAVEQRPDHRPMLSDLRESGAIEQDADVVMFIYRDDYYNKDTDRKNISEIIIAKQRNGPIGTCLLYTS
;
A
#
# COMPACT_ATOMS: atom_id res chain seq x y z
N MET A 1 41.19 -3.40 6.92
CA MET A 1 39.73 -3.22 7.06
C MET A 1 39.20 -3.23 8.51
N PRO A 2 39.57 -4.14 9.46
CA PRO A 2 39.01 -4.08 10.85
C PRO A 2 39.37 -2.80 11.60
N GLN A 3 40.58 -2.31 11.52
CA GLN A 3 41.06 -1.11 12.24
C GLN A 3 40.37 0.20 11.82
N MET A 4 40.07 0.39 10.53
CA MET A 4 39.32 1.57 10.06
C MET A 4 37.87 1.57 10.53
N LEU A 5 37.26 0.39 10.67
CA LEU A 5 35.89 0.25 11.20
C LEU A 5 35.83 0.58 12.70
N GLU A 6 36.83 0.16 13.47
CA GLU A 6 36.95 0.46 14.89
C GLU A 6 37.19 1.96 15.15
N GLU A 7 38.03 2.60 14.34
CA GLU A 7 38.28 4.05 14.44
C GLU A 7 37.08 4.90 14.05
N ALA A 8 36.30 4.50 13.04
CA ALA A 8 35.07 5.17 12.66
C ALA A 8 33.98 5.08 13.72
N LEU A 9 33.87 3.93 14.40
CA LEU A 9 32.94 3.72 15.53
C LEU A 9 33.36 4.53 16.77
N LEU A 10 34.66 4.64 17.05
CA LEU A 10 35.18 5.42 18.19
C LEU A 10 35.05 6.92 17.98
N LYS A 11 35.16 7.42 16.75
CA LYS A 11 35.09 8.87 16.42
C LYS A 11 33.67 9.31 15.99
N ARG A 12 32.70 8.38 15.84
CA ARG A 12 31.34 8.65 15.32
C ARG A 12 31.34 9.50 14.04
N ILE A 13 32.28 9.23 13.12
CA ILE A 13 32.34 9.92 11.85
C ILE A 13 31.15 9.48 10.98
N LEU A 14 30.36 10.43 10.54
CA LEU A 14 29.20 10.14 9.69
C LEU A 14 29.63 9.56 8.33
N PRO A 15 28.88 8.61 7.76
CA PRO A 15 29.17 8.01 6.46
C PRO A 15 29.25 9.06 5.35
N HIS A 16 30.33 9.09 4.59
CA HIS A 16 30.56 9.99 3.47
C HIS A 16 31.57 9.40 2.47
N SER A 17 31.66 9.98 1.29
CA SER A 17 32.74 9.77 0.33
C SER A 17 33.04 11.08 -0.37
N ILE A 18 34.07 11.75 0.09
CA ILE A 18 34.51 13.04 -0.49
C ILE A 18 34.88 12.88 -1.95
N GLU A 19 35.52 11.78 -2.32
CA GLU A 19 35.89 11.48 -3.70
C GLU A 19 34.68 11.36 -4.63
N ALA A 20 33.59 10.71 -4.15
CA ALA A 20 32.37 10.62 -4.92
C ALA A 20 31.66 11.98 -5.05
N GLU A 21 31.62 12.76 -3.96
CA GLU A 21 31.05 14.12 -3.97
C GLU A 21 31.81 15.03 -4.95
N GLN A 22 33.13 15.02 -4.90
CA GLN A 22 33.98 15.75 -5.85
C GLN A 22 33.73 15.30 -7.30
N SER A 23 33.61 13.98 -7.50
CA SER A 23 33.36 13.40 -8.83
C SER A 23 32.01 13.81 -9.39
N VAL A 24 30.96 13.94 -8.56
CA VAL A 24 29.66 14.46 -8.99
C VAL A 24 29.80 15.91 -9.45
N ILE A 25 30.37 16.79 -8.62
CA ILE A 25 30.51 18.21 -8.92
C ILE A 25 31.38 18.43 -10.16
N GLY A 26 32.54 17.73 -10.25
CA GLY A 26 33.42 17.83 -11.41
C GLY A 26 32.76 17.37 -12.71
N SER A 27 32.00 16.27 -12.67
CA SER A 27 31.24 15.79 -13.83
C SER A 27 30.20 16.80 -14.32
N MET A 28 29.47 17.44 -13.38
CA MET A 28 28.45 18.45 -13.69
C MET A 28 29.03 19.72 -14.33
N ILE A 29 30.29 20.10 -13.97
CA ILE A 29 30.97 21.23 -14.59
C ILE A 29 31.46 20.88 -16.01
N MET A 30 31.85 19.62 -16.23
CA MET A 30 32.37 19.14 -17.52
C MET A 30 31.26 18.89 -18.55
N ASP A 31 30.07 18.50 -18.10
CA ASP A 31 28.99 18.04 -18.96
C ASP A 31 27.63 18.49 -18.41
N ARG A 32 26.87 19.20 -19.23
CA ARG A 32 25.54 19.68 -18.89
C ARG A 32 24.53 18.55 -18.70
N GLU A 33 24.65 17.44 -19.43
CA GLU A 33 23.78 16.29 -19.28
C GLU A 33 23.99 15.62 -17.90
N ALA A 34 25.20 15.69 -17.36
CA ALA A 34 25.49 15.18 -16.03
C ALA A 34 24.73 15.92 -14.92
N ILE A 35 24.39 17.21 -15.13
CA ILE A 35 23.58 17.98 -14.17
C ILE A 35 22.18 17.37 -14.04
N VAL A 36 21.56 17.06 -15.17
CA VAL A 36 20.21 16.46 -15.21
C VAL A 36 20.23 15.09 -14.54
N VAL A 37 21.18 14.23 -14.90
CA VAL A 37 21.30 12.89 -14.32
C VAL A 37 21.57 12.94 -12.81
N ALA A 38 22.42 13.85 -12.35
CA ALA A 38 22.73 13.99 -10.92
C ALA A 38 21.55 14.51 -10.12
N SER A 39 20.81 15.50 -10.64
CA SER A 39 19.64 16.09 -9.97
C SER A 39 18.44 15.12 -9.83
N GLU A 40 18.38 14.08 -10.66
CA GLU A 40 17.42 12.98 -10.51
C GLU A 40 17.76 12.03 -9.34
N ILE A 41 19.01 12.02 -8.87
CA ILE A 41 19.50 11.03 -7.88
C ILE A 41 19.77 11.65 -6.52
N VAL A 42 20.32 12.88 -6.50
CA VAL A 42 20.73 13.59 -5.28
C VAL A 42 20.30 15.06 -5.30
N SER A 43 20.19 15.63 -4.11
CA SER A 43 19.98 17.06 -3.86
C SER A 43 21.17 17.64 -3.11
N GLY A 44 21.27 18.96 -2.98
CA GLY A 44 22.35 19.61 -2.23
C GLY A 44 22.45 19.18 -0.76
N GLU A 45 21.32 18.80 -0.15
CA GLU A 45 21.26 18.28 1.23
C GLU A 45 21.91 16.89 1.38
N ASP A 46 22.09 16.15 0.27
CA ASP A 46 22.67 14.81 0.28
C ASP A 46 24.19 14.80 0.37
N PHE A 47 24.81 15.95 0.22
CA PHE A 47 26.27 16.09 0.34
C PHE A 47 26.70 16.21 1.81
N TYR A 48 27.77 15.51 2.17
CA TYR A 48 28.39 15.65 3.49
C TYR A 48 29.12 16.98 3.61
N SER A 49 29.82 17.38 2.55
CA SER A 49 30.43 18.69 2.45
C SER A 49 29.40 19.73 2.05
N ARG A 50 29.12 20.66 2.97
CA ARG A 50 28.21 21.79 2.69
C ARG A 50 28.63 22.58 1.45
N GLN A 51 29.93 22.68 1.21
CA GLN A 51 30.50 23.40 0.06
C GLN A 51 30.04 22.74 -1.26
N TYR A 52 30.11 21.41 -1.33
CA TYR A 52 29.68 20.69 -2.53
C TYR A 52 28.17 20.75 -2.71
N GLY A 53 27.40 20.71 -1.63
CA GLY A 53 25.95 20.89 -1.68
C GLY A 53 25.56 22.27 -2.28
N VAL A 54 26.21 23.34 -1.85
CA VAL A 54 25.97 24.69 -2.39
C VAL A 54 26.34 24.78 -3.87
N LEU A 55 27.49 24.18 -4.27
CA LEU A 55 27.90 24.13 -5.68
C LEU A 55 26.87 23.37 -6.52
N PHE A 56 26.43 22.21 -6.03
CA PHE A 56 25.41 21.41 -6.69
C PHE A 56 24.12 22.20 -6.96
N GLU A 57 23.53 22.80 -5.92
CA GLU A 57 22.30 23.59 -6.04
C GLU A 57 22.48 24.79 -6.99
N THR A 58 23.64 25.45 -6.93
CA THR A 58 23.91 26.58 -7.81
C THR A 58 24.00 26.18 -9.28
N MET A 59 24.57 25.02 -9.57
CA MET A 59 24.64 24.48 -10.95
C MET A 59 23.28 24.03 -11.46
N VAL A 60 22.45 23.41 -10.62
CA VAL A 60 21.08 23.06 -10.96
C VAL A 60 20.26 24.31 -11.27
N GLU A 61 20.30 25.34 -10.42
CA GLU A 61 19.62 26.61 -10.67
C GLU A 61 20.03 27.28 -11.99
N LEU A 62 21.33 27.35 -12.29
CA LEU A 62 21.82 27.90 -13.56
C LEU A 62 21.31 27.09 -14.76
N ASN A 63 21.28 25.78 -14.64
CA ASN A 63 20.76 24.89 -15.69
C ASN A 63 19.27 25.11 -15.93
N ASP A 64 18.47 25.23 -14.86
CA ASP A 64 17.03 25.47 -14.91
C ASP A 64 16.68 26.85 -15.48
N GLU A 65 17.52 27.85 -15.23
CA GLU A 65 17.44 29.17 -15.85
C GLU A 65 17.87 29.17 -17.35
N GLY A 66 18.35 28.04 -17.86
CA GLY A 66 18.87 27.93 -19.23
C GLY A 66 20.20 28.63 -19.46
N LYS A 67 20.91 29.03 -18.39
CA LYS A 67 22.24 29.66 -18.46
C LYS A 67 23.34 28.64 -18.65
N PRO A 68 24.47 29.02 -19.26
CA PRO A 68 25.62 28.14 -19.32
C PRO A 68 26.17 27.88 -17.91
N VAL A 69 26.59 26.64 -17.65
CA VAL A 69 27.23 26.24 -16.40
C VAL A 69 28.73 26.08 -16.68
N ASP A 70 29.48 27.14 -16.44
CA ASP A 70 30.91 27.21 -16.57
C ASP A 70 31.54 27.90 -15.35
N LEU A 71 32.90 27.93 -15.32
CA LEU A 71 33.67 28.51 -14.21
C LEU A 71 33.28 29.97 -13.93
N VAL A 72 32.99 30.75 -14.98
CA VAL A 72 32.72 32.18 -14.88
C VAL A 72 31.28 32.43 -14.33
N THR A 73 30.31 31.77 -14.93
CA THR A 73 28.90 31.90 -14.53
C THR A 73 28.63 31.33 -13.14
N LEU A 74 29.30 30.22 -12.80
CA LEU A 74 29.22 29.62 -11.47
C LEU A 74 29.83 30.53 -10.41
N GLN A 75 31.02 31.11 -10.67
CA GLN A 75 31.66 32.03 -9.74
C GLN A 75 30.84 33.31 -9.52
N ASP A 76 30.28 33.89 -10.57
CA ASP A 76 29.43 35.04 -10.50
C ASP A 76 28.18 34.78 -9.63
N ARG A 77 27.51 33.70 -9.84
CA ARG A 77 26.33 33.29 -9.05
C ARG A 77 26.70 32.98 -7.59
N LEU A 78 27.85 32.35 -7.32
CA LEU A 78 28.30 32.08 -5.95
C LEU A 78 28.63 33.34 -5.16
N LYS A 79 29.11 34.43 -5.81
CA LYS A 79 29.33 35.72 -5.17
C LYS A 79 28.04 36.36 -4.70
N GLU A 80 26.92 36.12 -5.40
CA GLU A 80 25.59 36.62 -5.01
C GLU A 80 25.01 35.88 -3.80
N LYS A 81 25.45 34.63 -3.53
CA LYS A 81 24.88 33.72 -2.49
C LYS A 81 25.53 33.83 -1.11
N ASP A 82 26.39 34.84 -0.85
CA ASP A 82 27.09 34.98 0.44
C ASP A 82 27.78 33.70 0.95
N VAL A 83 28.47 33.00 0.06
CA VAL A 83 29.24 31.79 0.38
C VAL A 83 30.69 32.16 0.77
N PRO A 84 31.39 31.28 1.57
CA PRO A 84 32.77 31.52 1.92
C PRO A 84 33.64 31.73 0.66
N PRO A 85 34.56 32.70 0.68
CA PRO A 85 35.42 33.01 -0.49
C PRO A 85 36.19 31.82 -1.06
N GLU A 86 36.48 30.83 -0.23
CA GLU A 86 37.16 29.59 -0.60
C GLU A 86 36.37 28.76 -1.62
N VAL A 87 35.03 28.72 -1.47
CA VAL A 87 34.12 27.96 -2.34
C VAL A 87 33.92 28.64 -3.69
N SER A 88 34.03 29.96 -3.73
CA SER A 88 33.94 30.78 -4.96
C SER A 88 35.26 30.96 -5.65
N SER A 89 36.37 30.37 -5.15
CA SER A 89 37.69 30.53 -5.75
C SER A 89 37.82 29.71 -7.05
N LEU A 90 38.44 30.31 -8.08
CA LEU A 90 38.71 29.64 -9.35
C LEU A 90 39.61 28.41 -9.18
N GLU A 91 40.51 28.45 -8.20
CA GLU A 91 41.45 27.39 -7.90
C GLU A 91 40.71 26.16 -7.38
N PHE A 92 39.79 26.32 -6.41
CA PHE A 92 38.98 25.25 -5.87
C PHE A 92 38.13 24.55 -6.95
N VAL A 93 37.44 25.33 -7.79
CA VAL A 93 36.59 24.77 -8.86
C VAL A 93 37.43 24.08 -9.95
N ARG A 94 38.64 24.60 -10.26
CA ARG A 94 39.57 23.95 -11.20
C ARG A 94 40.06 22.62 -10.67
N ASP A 95 40.37 22.52 -9.39
CA ASP A 95 40.83 21.28 -8.76
C ASP A 95 39.77 20.19 -8.84
N LEU A 96 38.49 20.57 -8.72
CA LEU A 96 37.34 19.64 -8.86
C LEU A 96 37.26 19.05 -10.29
N ILE A 97 37.46 19.86 -11.31
CA ILE A 97 37.49 19.39 -12.72
C ILE A 97 38.66 18.44 -12.97
N THR A 98 39.81 18.77 -12.40
CA THR A 98 41.03 17.99 -12.61
C THR A 98 40.99 16.63 -11.91
N ALA A 99 40.19 16.52 -10.83
CA ALA A 99 40.03 15.29 -10.07
C ALA A 99 39.16 14.23 -10.80
N VAL A 100 38.44 14.61 -11.84
CA VAL A 100 37.48 13.70 -12.53
C VAL A 100 37.96 13.41 -13.96
N PRO A 101 38.29 12.18 -14.30
CA PRO A 101 38.75 11.82 -15.64
C PRO A 101 37.67 11.79 -16.71
N THR A 102 36.38 11.61 -16.33
CA THR A 102 35.23 11.51 -17.26
C THR A 102 33.92 11.74 -16.57
N SER A 103 32.98 12.42 -17.25
CA SER A 103 31.58 12.60 -16.80
C SER A 103 30.71 11.33 -17.00
N ALA A 104 31.16 10.35 -17.75
CA ALA A 104 30.40 9.17 -18.14
C ALA A 104 29.86 8.34 -16.94
N ASN A 105 30.52 8.42 -15.79
CA ASN A 105 30.17 7.65 -14.59
C ASN A 105 29.33 8.43 -13.57
N ILE A 106 28.76 9.57 -13.94
CA ILE A 106 28.00 10.45 -13.03
C ILE A 106 26.95 9.71 -12.22
N LYS A 107 26.17 8.83 -12.86
CA LYS A 107 25.13 8.02 -12.20
C LYS A 107 25.72 7.16 -11.08
N TYR A 108 26.88 6.56 -11.28
CA TYR A 108 27.54 5.74 -10.27
C TYR A 108 28.01 6.58 -9.07
N TYR A 109 28.63 7.74 -9.33
CA TYR A 109 29.08 8.64 -8.27
C TYR A 109 27.90 9.22 -7.47
N ALA A 110 26.84 9.66 -8.14
CA ALA A 110 25.62 10.15 -7.49
C ALA A 110 24.95 9.09 -6.60
N ASN A 111 24.92 7.82 -7.04
CA ASN A 111 24.40 6.73 -6.22
C ASN A 111 25.22 6.48 -4.94
N ILE A 112 26.56 6.63 -5.00
CA ILE A 112 27.39 6.54 -3.79
C ILE A 112 27.03 7.66 -2.81
N VAL A 113 26.87 8.90 -3.28
CA VAL A 113 26.46 10.04 -2.43
C VAL A 113 25.09 9.79 -1.81
N ALA A 114 24.11 9.34 -2.60
CA ALA A 114 22.77 9.00 -2.13
C ALA A 114 22.77 7.89 -1.06
N GLU A 115 23.58 6.83 -1.25
CA GLU A 115 23.75 5.76 -0.27
C GLU A 115 24.30 6.29 1.06
N LYS A 116 25.36 7.09 1.01
CA LYS A 116 25.94 7.69 2.22
C LYS A 116 25.01 8.67 2.90
N SER A 117 24.25 9.45 2.15
CA SER A 117 23.19 10.33 2.68
C SER A 117 22.10 9.52 3.40
N THR A 118 21.62 8.44 2.78
CA THR A 118 20.61 7.56 3.40
C THR A 118 21.11 6.99 4.72
N LEU A 119 22.36 6.56 4.80
CA LEU A 119 22.97 6.08 6.05
C LEU A 119 23.04 7.19 7.11
N ARG A 120 23.39 8.42 6.76
CA ARG A 120 23.38 9.56 7.69
C ARG A 120 21.97 9.85 8.23
N ARG A 121 20.96 9.85 7.34
CA ARG A 121 19.56 10.04 7.74
C ARG A 121 19.09 8.91 8.68
N LEU A 122 19.47 7.67 8.39
CA LEU A 122 19.14 6.52 9.24
C LEU A 122 19.79 6.65 10.62
N ILE A 123 21.05 7.07 10.71
CA ILE A 123 21.73 7.33 11.99
C ILE A 123 20.98 8.41 12.76
N LYS A 124 20.65 9.53 12.12
CA LYS A 124 19.92 10.63 12.76
C LYS A 124 18.56 10.20 13.30
N ILE A 125 17.78 9.46 12.50
CA ILE A 125 16.48 8.92 12.92
C ILE A 125 16.64 8.01 14.16
N ASN A 126 17.63 7.12 14.15
CA ASN A 126 17.88 6.24 15.28
C ASN A 126 18.29 7.00 16.56
N GLU A 127 19.08 8.07 16.43
CA GLU A 127 19.44 8.93 17.57
C GLU A 127 18.22 9.67 18.12
N GLU A 128 17.34 10.17 17.26
CA GLU A 128 16.09 10.82 17.66
C GLU A 128 15.15 9.83 18.37
N ILE A 129 15.00 8.60 17.85
CA ILE A 129 14.21 7.53 18.47
C ILE A 129 14.80 7.18 19.85
N ALA A 130 16.11 6.98 19.94
CA ALA A 130 16.77 6.69 21.21
C ALA A 130 16.52 7.81 22.25
N ASN A 131 16.64 9.08 21.83
CA ASN A 131 16.37 10.22 22.68
C ASN A 131 14.92 10.25 23.17
N THR A 132 13.95 9.96 22.31
CA THR A 132 12.53 9.87 22.70
C THR A 132 12.30 8.78 23.73
N CYS A 133 12.93 7.60 23.54
CA CYS A 133 12.87 6.50 24.52
C CYS A 133 13.48 6.89 25.88
N TYR A 134 14.62 7.59 25.90
CA TYR A 134 15.25 8.04 27.17
C TYR A 134 14.42 9.10 27.89
N VAL A 135 13.77 9.99 27.16
CA VAL A 135 12.90 11.03 27.73
C VAL A 135 11.65 10.45 28.38
N GLY A 136 11.08 9.36 27.81
CA GLY A 136 9.98 8.59 28.40
C GLY A 136 8.69 9.36 28.67
N LYS A 137 8.40 10.44 27.93
CA LYS A 137 7.18 11.26 28.12
C LYS A 137 5.96 10.69 27.39
N GLU A 138 6.17 9.88 26.37
CA GLU A 138 5.13 9.32 25.52
C GLU A 138 4.89 7.85 25.87
N SER A 139 3.70 7.33 25.55
CA SER A 139 3.41 5.90 25.75
C SER A 139 4.22 5.04 24.76
N LEU A 140 4.47 3.79 25.15
CA LEU A 140 5.21 2.85 24.29
C LEU A 140 4.58 2.72 22.88
N GLU A 141 3.26 2.69 22.82
CA GLU A 141 2.51 2.56 21.56
C GLU A 141 2.79 3.74 20.62
N VAL A 142 2.77 4.97 21.13
CA VAL A 142 3.06 6.20 20.36
C VAL A 142 4.51 6.21 19.86
N ILE A 143 5.46 5.78 20.70
CA ILE A 143 6.88 5.71 20.31
C ILE A 143 7.08 4.68 19.19
N LEU A 144 6.42 3.52 19.28
CA LEU A 144 6.52 2.48 18.25
C LEU A 144 5.91 2.94 16.92
N GLU A 145 4.74 3.58 16.97
CA GLU A 145 4.08 4.11 15.77
C GLU A 145 4.92 5.20 15.07
N ASP A 146 5.47 6.15 15.85
CA ASP A 146 6.34 7.19 15.31
C ASP A 146 7.64 6.62 14.72
N THR A 147 8.22 5.61 15.38
CA THR A 147 9.40 4.88 14.90
C THR A 147 9.13 4.20 13.57
N GLU A 148 8.03 3.45 13.46
CA GLU A 148 7.64 2.77 12.21
C GLU A 148 7.44 3.79 11.09
N LYS A 149 6.73 4.88 11.35
CA LYS A 149 6.49 5.94 10.40
C LYS A 149 7.78 6.56 9.88
N ARG A 150 8.73 6.93 10.75
CA ARG A 150 10.01 7.55 10.36
C ARG A 150 10.87 6.63 9.51
N ILE A 151 10.95 5.36 9.88
CA ILE A 151 11.68 4.36 9.08
C ILE A 151 11.01 4.15 7.73
N PHE A 152 9.68 4.07 7.71
CA PHE A 152 8.91 3.93 6.49
C PHE A 152 9.10 5.12 5.53
N ASP A 153 9.02 6.36 6.06
CA ASP A 153 9.21 7.58 5.26
C ASP A 153 10.63 7.63 4.65
N LEU A 154 11.64 7.14 5.39
CA LEU A 154 12.99 7.02 4.85
C LEU A 154 13.09 6.03 3.69
N VAL A 155 12.43 4.87 3.82
CA VAL A 155 12.42 3.84 2.76
C VAL A 155 11.61 4.30 1.54
N GLN A 156 10.48 4.97 1.77
CA GLN A 156 9.62 5.52 0.70
C GLN A 156 10.33 6.61 -0.12
N ARG A 157 11.07 7.52 0.52
CA ARG A 157 11.83 8.57 -0.19
C ARG A 157 12.84 7.96 -1.17
N ARG A 158 13.45 6.83 -0.84
CA ARG A 158 14.33 6.09 -1.76
C ARG A 158 13.61 5.59 -3.02
N ASN A 159 12.30 5.36 -2.93
CA ASN A 159 11.45 4.86 -4.03
C ASN A 159 10.64 5.98 -4.71
N ALA A 160 10.57 7.19 -4.13
CA ALA A 160 9.73 8.29 -4.62
C ALA A 160 10.41 9.14 -5.70
N ASP A 161 11.72 9.07 -5.84
CA ASP A 161 12.49 9.81 -6.84
C ASP A 161 12.57 9.11 -8.20
N ASP A 162 11.88 7.99 -8.40
CA ASP A 162 11.74 7.39 -9.73
C ASP A 162 10.63 8.14 -10.52
N PHE A 163 10.99 9.30 -11.09
CA PHE A 163 10.24 9.84 -12.21
C PHE A 163 10.28 8.81 -13.35
N VAL A 164 9.17 8.11 -13.52
CA VAL A 164 9.05 7.14 -14.61
C VAL A 164 8.67 7.91 -15.89
N PRO A 165 9.55 8.01 -16.89
CA PRO A 165 9.23 8.67 -18.14
C PRO A 165 7.96 8.08 -18.74
N ILE A 166 7.10 8.92 -19.32
CA ILE A 166 5.83 8.47 -19.91
C ILE A 166 6.04 7.31 -20.91
N ARG A 167 7.17 7.29 -21.61
CA ARG A 167 7.55 6.19 -22.50
C ARG A 167 7.58 4.84 -21.78
N GLN A 168 8.18 4.80 -20.56
CA GLN A 168 8.23 3.58 -19.77
C GLN A 168 6.84 3.16 -19.28
N VAL A 169 6.01 4.13 -18.89
CA VAL A 169 4.61 3.89 -18.48
C VAL A 169 3.81 3.29 -19.64
N VAL A 170 4.00 3.82 -20.86
CA VAL A 170 3.36 3.30 -22.07
C VAL A 170 3.83 1.87 -22.36
N MET A 171 5.12 1.58 -22.30
CA MET A 171 5.65 0.22 -22.49
C MET A 171 5.06 -0.76 -21.48
N ASN A 172 5.05 -0.40 -20.19
CA ASN A 172 4.44 -1.22 -19.14
C ASN A 172 2.94 -1.44 -19.35
N ALA A 173 2.23 -0.42 -19.85
CA ALA A 173 0.81 -0.54 -20.19
C ALA A 173 0.58 -1.49 -21.37
N MET A 174 1.41 -1.39 -22.42
CA MET A 174 1.37 -2.29 -23.58
C MET A 174 1.63 -3.74 -23.17
N ASP A 175 2.64 -4.00 -22.35
CA ASP A 175 2.92 -5.34 -21.83
C ASP A 175 1.75 -5.93 -21.03
N ARG A 176 1.05 -5.09 -20.24
CA ARG A 176 -0.17 -5.50 -19.54
C ARG A 176 -1.31 -5.87 -20.48
N ILE A 177 -1.53 -5.06 -21.52
CA ILE A 177 -2.54 -5.30 -22.54
C ILE A 177 -2.21 -6.59 -23.32
N GLU A 178 -0.96 -6.79 -23.68
CA GLU A 178 -0.51 -8.00 -24.38
C GLU A 178 -0.73 -9.25 -23.52
N LYS A 179 -0.32 -9.24 -22.24
CA LYS A 179 -0.59 -10.33 -21.31
C LYS A 179 -2.09 -10.60 -21.15
N ALA A 180 -2.90 -9.55 -21.05
CA ALA A 180 -4.35 -9.68 -20.97
C ALA A 180 -4.95 -10.30 -22.26
N SER A 181 -4.42 -9.94 -23.45
CA SER A 181 -4.90 -10.49 -24.72
C SER A 181 -4.60 -11.99 -24.89
N HIS A 182 -3.52 -12.49 -24.27
CA HIS A 182 -3.16 -13.91 -24.29
C HIS A 182 -3.93 -14.73 -23.24
N ASN A 183 -4.44 -14.08 -22.17
CA ASN A 183 -5.31 -14.73 -21.21
C ASN A 183 -6.71 -14.91 -21.81
N LYS A 184 -7.07 -16.13 -22.15
CA LYS A 184 -8.40 -16.50 -22.68
C LYS A 184 -9.56 -16.29 -21.70
N GLY A 185 -9.29 -15.92 -20.44
CA GLY A 185 -10.27 -15.51 -19.44
C GLY A 185 -10.24 -13.99 -19.28
N ASN A 186 -11.38 -13.33 -19.34
CA ASN A 186 -11.54 -11.86 -19.23
C ASN A 186 -11.15 -11.26 -17.86
N VAL A 187 -10.37 -11.97 -17.04
CA VAL A 187 -10.01 -11.61 -15.67
C VAL A 187 -8.55 -11.18 -15.64
N THR A 188 -8.30 -9.91 -15.36
CA THR A 188 -6.95 -9.32 -15.23
C THR A 188 -6.51 -9.17 -13.78
N GLY A 189 -7.48 -9.06 -12.86
CA GLY A 189 -7.28 -9.02 -11.42
C GLY A 189 -7.41 -10.40 -10.76
N VAL A 190 -7.59 -10.43 -9.44
CA VAL A 190 -7.88 -11.64 -8.67
C VAL A 190 -9.31 -12.07 -8.95
N ALA A 191 -9.51 -13.26 -9.52
CA ALA A 191 -10.85 -13.75 -9.83
C ALA A 191 -11.63 -14.12 -8.56
N THR A 192 -12.92 -13.74 -8.52
CA THR A 192 -13.79 -14.00 -7.36
C THR A 192 -14.42 -15.38 -7.36
N GLY A 193 -14.42 -16.07 -8.51
CA GLY A 193 -15.15 -17.31 -8.71
C GLY A 193 -16.60 -17.12 -9.13
N PHE A 194 -17.12 -15.89 -9.12
CA PHE A 194 -18.44 -15.55 -9.61
C PHE A 194 -18.33 -15.01 -11.03
N ILE A 195 -18.65 -15.84 -12.03
CA ILE A 195 -18.41 -15.60 -13.45
C ILE A 195 -18.96 -14.25 -13.93
N ASP A 196 -20.21 -13.92 -13.59
CA ASP A 196 -20.83 -12.67 -14.00
C ASP A 196 -20.21 -11.45 -13.34
N LEU A 197 -19.75 -11.60 -12.07
CA LEU A 197 -19.05 -10.56 -11.36
C LEU A 197 -17.67 -10.32 -11.96
N ASP A 198 -16.93 -11.40 -12.19
CA ASP A 198 -15.60 -11.36 -12.81
C ASP A 198 -15.66 -10.78 -14.24
N TYR A 199 -16.70 -11.09 -15.00
CA TYR A 199 -16.93 -10.49 -16.31
C TYR A 199 -17.11 -8.97 -16.27
N LYS A 200 -17.87 -8.47 -15.26
CA LYS A 200 -18.14 -7.02 -15.11
C LYS A 200 -16.97 -6.25 -14.51
N THR A 201 -16.20 -6.87 -13.60
CA THR A 201 -15.10 -6.21 -12.88
C THR A 201 -13.72 -6.51 -13.43
N ALA A 202 -13.62 -7.49 -14.36
CA ALA A 202 -12.37 -8.12 -14.78
C ALA A 202 -11.57 -8.70 -13.57
N GLY A 203 -12.27 -9.16 -12.53
CA GLY A 203 -11.72 -9.56 -11.23
C GLY A 203 -11.41 -8.39 -10.31
N MET A 204 -10.94 -8.67 -9.10
CA MET A 204 -10.55 -7.64 -8.13
C MET A 204 -9.17 -7.11 -8.49
N GLN A 205 -9.10 -5.81 -8.89
CA GLN A 205 -7.87 -5.24 -9.41
C GLN A 205 -6.88 -4.90 -8.30
N PRO A 206 -5.58 -5.12 -8.50
CA PRO A 206 -4.55 -4.66 -7.57
C PRO A 206 -4.68 -3.15 -7.31
N SER A 207 -4.40 -2.72 -6.09
CA SER A 207 -4.48 -1.33 -5.64
C SER A 207 -5.90 -0.77 -5.52
N ASP A 208 -6.96 -1.55 -5.77
CA ASP A 208 -8.34 -1.11 -5.60
C ASP A 208 -8.83 -1.30 -4.16
N LEU A 209 -9.59 -0.30 -3.70
CA LEU A 209 -10.44 -0.40 -2.52
C LEU A 209 -11.87 -0.73 -2.97
N ILE A 210 -12.34 -1.92 -2.60
CA ILE A 210 -13.65 -2.44 -2.95
C ILE A 210 -14.52 -2.41 -1.69
N LEU A 211 -15.60 -1.64 -1.72
CA LEU A 211 -16.56 -1.58 -0.63
C LEU A 211 -17.73 -2.52 -0.91
N ILE A 212 -18.06 -3.41 0.04
CA ILE A 212 -19.20 -4.30 -0.03
C ILE A 212 -20.11 -3.98 1.14
N ALA A 213 -21.30 -3.42 0.87
CA ALA A 213 -22.20 -2.96 1.90
C ALA A 213 -23.56 -3.68 1.85
N ALA A 214 -24.10 -3.99 3.02
CA ALA A 214 -25.39 -4.64 3.15
C ALA A 214 -26.04 -4.37 4.51
N ARG A 215 -27.35 -4.58 4.60
CA ARG A 215 -28.03 -4.69 5.89
C ARG A 215 -27.65 -6.03 6.57
N PRO A 216 -27.79 -6.13 7.90
CA PRO A 216 -27.59 -7.40 8.62
C PRO A 216 -28.37 -8.53 7.98
N SER A 217 -27.85 -9.74 8.06
CA SER A 217 -28.47 -10.98 7.56
C SER A 217 -28.62 -11.10 6.03
N MET A 218 -28.08 -10.16 5.23
CA MET A 218 -28.10 -10.25 3.77
C MET A 218 -27.03 -11.18 3.18
N GLY A 219 -26.18 -11.78 4.02
CA GLY A 219 -25.13 -12.71 3.56
C GLY A 219 -23.78 -12.08 3.24
N LYS A 220 -23.48 -10.89 3.77
CA LYS A 220 -22.24 -10.15 3.52
C LYS A 220 -20.97 -10.99 3.80
N THR A 221 -20.85 -11.55 5.01
CA THR A 221 -19.73 -12.41 5.40
C THR A 221 -19.68 -13.70 4.58
N ALA A 222 -20.83 -14.30 4.26
CA ALA A 222 -20.90 -15.50 3.42
C ALA A 222 -20.35 -15.22 2.01
N PHE A 223 -20.72 -14.08 1.41
CA PHE A 223 -20.26 -13.68 0.09
C PHE A 223 -18.74 -13.56 0.03
N VAL A 224 -18.12 -12.84 0.98
CA VAL A 224 -16.65 -12.67 0.97
C VAL A 224 -15.90 -13.94 1.37
N LEU A 225 -16.49 -14.82 2.19
CA LEU A 225 -15.89 -16.12 2.48
C LEU A 225 -15.86 -17.02 1.24
N ASN A 226 -16.90 -17.00 0.38
CA ASN A 226 -16.87 -17.71 -0.89
C ASN A 226 -15.76 -17.17 -1.82
N ILE A 227 -15.56 -15.85 -1.87
CA ILE A 227 -14.44 -15.26 -2.61
C ILE A 227 -13.11 -15.75 -2.01
N ALA A 228 -12.94 -15.66 -0.70
CA ALA A 228 -11.72 -16.07 -0.01
C ALA A 228 -11.40 -17.54 -0.23
N GLU A 229 -12.41 -18.42 -0.15
CA GLU A 229 -12.28 -19.84 -0.44
C GLU A 229 -11.79 -20.07 -1.88
N TYR A 230 -12.46 -19.46 -2.84
CA TYR A 230 -12.09 -19.61 -4.25
C TYR A 230 -10.65 -19.15 -4.51
N VAL A 231 -10.27 -17.98 -3.99
CA VAL A 231 -8.94 -17.41 -4.17
C VAL A 231 -7.87 -18.24 -3.47
N ALA A 232 -8.10 -18.65 -2.22
CA ALA A 232 -7.10 -19.36 -1.44
C ALA A 232 -7.02 -20.86 -1.79
N PHE A 233 -8.17 -21.53 -2.07
CA PHE A 233 -8.20 -22.99 -2.27
C PHE A 233 -8.09 -23.38 -3.73
N ARG A 234 -8.63 -22.58 -4.66
CA ARG A 234 -8.66 -22.91 -6.10
C ARG A 234 -7.56 -22.22 -6.90
N GLN A 235 -7.21 -20.97 -6.53
CA GLN A 235 -6.15 -20.22 -7.20
C GLN A 235 -4.80 -20.28 -6.47
N ASN A 236 -4.76 -20.86 -5.27
CA ASN A 236 -3.56 -20.97 -4.42
C ASN A 236 -2.90 -19.61 -4.15
N GLN A 237 -3.71 -18.54 -4.04
CA GLN A 237 -3.28 -17.19 -3.71
C GLN A 237 -3.46 -16.94 -2.21
N THR A 238 -2.68 -15.99 -1.66
CA THR A 238 -2.73 -15.67 -0.23
C THR A 238 -3.79 -14.63 0.07
N VAL A 239 -4.74 -14.97 0.95
CA VAL A 239 -5.82 -14.08 1.40
C VAL A 239 -5.70 -13.85 2.90
N ALA A 240 -5.69 -12.59 3.33
CA ALA A 240 -5.79 -12.23 4.74
C ALA A 240 -7.20 -11.72 5.06
N ILE A 241 -7.87 -12.34 6.03
CA ILE A 241 -9.18 -11.92 6.55
C ILE A 241 -9.00 -11.34 7.94
N PHE A 242 -9.36 -10.07 8.11
CA PHE A 242 -9.48 -9.41 9.41
C PHE A 242 -10.95 -9.44 9.83
N SER A 243 -11.28 -10.32 10.78
CA SER A 243 -12.65 -10.51 11.26
C SER A 243 -12.82 -9.82 12.61
N LEU A 244 -13.52 -8.69 12.60
CA LEU A 244 -13.72 -7.88 13.80
C LEU A 244 -15.05 -8.20 14.53
N GLU A 245 -15.94 -8.97 13.87
CA GLU A 245 -17.24 -9.37 14.40
C GLU A 245 -17.27 -10.83 14.85
N MET A 246 -16.62 -11.72 14.12
CA MET A 246 -16.65 -13.16 14.34
C MET A 246 -15.29 -13.69 14.73
N SER A 247 -15.25 -14.69 15.63
CA SER A 247 -13.99 -15.38 15.93
C SER A 247 -13.49 -16.25 14.76
N LYS A 248 -12.20 -16.50 14.71
CA LYS A 248 -11.57 -17.35 13.70
C LYS A 248 -12.18 -18.76 13.66
N GLU A 249 -12.54 -19.33 14.82
CA GLU A 249 -13.16 -20.65 14.90
C GLU A 249 -14.55 -20.65 14.23
N GLN A 250 -15.33 -19.56 14.38
CA GLN A 250 -16.63 -19.43 13.73
C GLN A 250 -16.48 -19.33 12.20
N LEU A 251 -15.47 -18.60 11.72
CA LEU A 251 -15.18 -18.51 10.29
C LEU A 251 -14.73 -19.86 9.72
N VAL A 252 -13.84 -20.57 10.43
CA VAL A 252 -13.38 -21.90 10.02
C VAL A 252 -14.55 -22.90 9.98
N ASN A 253 -15.48 -22.85 10.94
CA ASN A 253 -16.68 -23.70 10.90
C ASN A 253 -17.55 -23.41 9.66
N ARG A 254 -17.66 -22.17 9.23
CA ARG A 254 -18.33 -21.82 7.97
C ARG A 254 -17.59 -22.36 6.76
N LEU A 255 -16.26 -22.25 6.73
CA LEU A 255 -15.45 -22.81 5.66
C LEU A 255 -15.57 -24.34 5.60
N PHE A 256 -15.63 -25.02 6.75
CA PHE A 256 -15.90 -26.45 6.80
C PHE A 256 -17.26 -26.79 6.15
N SER A 257 -18.33 -26.08 6.54
CA SER A 257 -19.66 -26.31 5.94
C SER A 257 -19.66 -26.06 4.44
N MET A 258 -18.94 -25.03 3.97
CA MET A 258 -18.84 -24.69 2.56
C MET A 258 -18.07 -25.74 1.76
N GLU A 259 -16.91 -26.17 2.22
CA GLU A 259 -16.05 -27.14 1.50
C GLU A 259 -16.57 -28.57 1.60
N SER A 260 -17.01 -29.02 2.79
CA SER A 260 -17.52 -30.40 3.00
C SER A 260 -18.96 -30.60 2.55
N LYS A 261 -19.73 -29.51 2.34
CA LYS A 261 -21.20 -29.56 2.10
C LYS A 261 -21.98 -30.20 3.24
N VAL A 262 -21.43 -30.24 4.44
CA VAL A 262 -22.09 -30.70 5.66
C VAL A 262 -22.90 -29.53 6.26
N ASP A 263 -24.10 -29.83 6.75
CA ASP A 263 -24.96 -28.84 7.36
C ASP A 263 -24.27 -28.18 8.56
N SER A 264 -24.27 -26.86 8.59
CA SER A 264 -23.67 -26.06 9.67
C SER A 264 -24.29 -26.36 11.05
N GLN A 265 -25.55 -26.80 11.10
CA GLN A 265 -26.21 -27.23 12.33
C GLN A 265 -25.60 -28.54 12.86
N HIS A 266 -25.29 -29.50 11.98
CA HIS A 266 -24.62 -30.76 12.36
C HIS A 266 -23.22 -30.47 12.91
N LEU A 267 -22.47 -29.59 12.26
CA LEU A 267 -21.16 -29.16 12.75
C LEU A 267 -21.24 -28.50 14.14
N ARG A 268 -22.24 -27.64 14.36
CA ARG A 268 -22.42 -26.94 15.64
C ARG A 268 -22.85 -27.83 16.79
N THR A 269 -23.66 -28.85 16.50
CA THR A 269 -24.21 -29.78 17.52
C THR A 269 -23.32 -31.01 17.73
N GLY A 270 -22.36 -31.24 16.82
CA GLY A 270 -21.51 -32.43 16.84
C GLY A 270 -22.25 -33.72 16.43
N ASN A 271 -23.48 -33.61 15.90
CA ASN A 271 -24.27 -34.75 15.46
C ASN A 271 -23.97 -35.07 13.99
N LEU A 272 -22.82 -35.72 13.76
CA LEU A 272 -22.26 -36.03 12.44
C LEU A 272 -22.37 -37.54 12.18
N SER A 273 -22.78 -37.93 10.96
CA SER A 273 -22.65 -39.29 10.48
C SER A 273 -21.20 -39.63 10.09
N ASP A 274 -20.92 -40.92 9.94
CA ASP A 274 -19.57 -41.38 9.51
C ASP A 274 -19.18 -40.77 8.16
N ASP A 275 -20.11 -40.71 7.20
CA ASP A 275 -19.89 -40.10 5.88
C ASP A 275 -19.61 -38.57 5.98
N GLU A 276 -20.28 -37.89 6.90
CA GLU A 276 -20.01 -36.45 7.15
C GLU A 276 -18.64 -36.23 7.81
N TRP A 277 -18.22 -37.15 8.69
CA TRP A 277 -16.90 -37.15 9.27
C TRP A 277 -15.78 -37.34 8.22
N GLU A 278 -15.94 -38.24 7.25
CA GLU A 278 -14.99 -38.44 6.15
C GLU A 278 -14.86 -37.14 5.33
N LYS A 279 -15.98 -36.54 4.91
CA LYS A 279 -15.98 -35.24 4.18
C LYS A 279 -15.32 -34.11 4.96
N LEU A 280 -15.54 -34.09 6.28
CA LEU A 280 -14.93 -33.09 7.15
C LEU A 280 -13.40 -33.25 7.23
N ILE A 281 -12.90 -34.48 7.33
CA ILE A 281 -11.45 -34.76 7.36
C ILE A 281 -10.80 -34.38 6.01
N GLU A 282 -11.45 -34.68 4.88
CA GLU A 282 -10.97 -34.24 3.57
C GLU A 282 -10.90 -32.74 3.47
N SER A 283 -11.97 -32.04 3.91
CA SER A 283 -12.03 -30.57 3.91
C SER A 283 -10.99 -29.96 4.83
N ALA A 284 -10.70 -30.58 5.98
CA ALA A 284 -9.62 -30.14 6.87
C ALA A 284 -8.26 -30.18 6.19
N GLY A 285 -8.03 -31.19 5.34
CA GLY A 285 -6.82 -31.30 4.52
C GLY A 285 -6.69 -30.18 3.49
N VAL A 286 -7.79 -29.76 2.87
CA VAL A 286 -7.84 -28.65 1.90
C VAL A 286 -7.62 -27.31 2.60
N ILE A 287 -8.39 -27.03 3.64
CA ILE A 287 -8.31 -25.79 4.41
C ILE A 287 -6.92 -25.62 5.03
N GLY A 288 -6.38 -26.68 5.64
CA GLY A 288 -5.07 -26.64 6.31
C GLY A 288 -3.88 -26.45 5.37
N LYS A 289 -4.02 -26.73 4.07
CA LYS A 289 -2.99 -26.50 3.06
C LYS A 289 -3.15 -25.17 2.33
N SER A 290 -4.25 -24.48 2.54
CA SER A 290 -4.53 -23.21 1.86
C SER A 290 -3.68 -22.05 2.41
N ASN A 291 -3.52 -21.04 1.58
CA ASN A 291 -2.83 -19.80 1.95
C ASN A 291 -3.81 -18.77 2.56
N LEU A 292 -4.72 -19.22 3.42
CA LEU A 292 -5.69 -18.36 4.10
C LEU A 292 -5.18 -17.97 5.50
N ILE A 293 -5.11 -16.66 5.76
CA ILE A 293 -4.72 -16.08 7.04
C ILE A 293 -5.95 -15.45 7.66
N ILE A 294 -6.31 -15.83 8.89
CA ILE A 294 -7.44 -15.24 9.63
C ILE A 294 -6.92 -14.57 10.89
N ASP A 295 -7.23 -13.29 11.02
CA ASP A 295 -6.94 -12.47 12.20
C ASP A 295 -8.25 -11.98 12.80
N ASP A 296 -8.52 -12.30 14.06
CA ASP A 296 -9.73 -11.92 14.79
C ASP A 296 -9.44 -10.97 15.95
N THR A 297 -8.37 -10.16 15.82
CA THR A 297 -8.01 -9.13 16.82
C THR A 297 -9.15 -8.10 16.90
N PRO A 298 -9.85 -7.98 18.04
CA PRO A 298 -10.97 -7.06 18.17
C PRO A 298 -10.48 -5.61 18.20
N GLY A 299 -11.19 -4.72 17.50
CA GLY A 299 -10.90 -3.29 17.51
C GLY A 299 -9.52 -2.92 16.98
N ILE A 300 -9.00 -3.70 16.02
CA ILE A 300 -7.67 -3.45 15.42
C ILE A 300 -7.56 -2.01 14.92
N SER A 301 -6.44 -1.36 15.22
CA SER A 301 -6.13 -0.03 14.68
C SER A 301 -5.65 -0.13 13.23
N ILE A 302 -5.79 0.98 12.49
CA ILE A 302 -5.30 1.03 11.10
C ILE A 302 -3.78 0.83 11.01
N SER A 303 -3.02 1.30 12.02
CA SER A 303 -1.57 1.13 12.10
C SER A 303 -1.19 -0.33 12.29
N GLU A 304 -1.85 -1.03 13.21
CA GLU A 304 -1.62 -2.44 13.46
C GLU A 304 -1.99 -3.31 12.25
N LEU A 305 -3.16 -3.03 11.63
CA LEU A 305 -3.59 -3.71 10.41
C LEU A 305 -2.55 -3.55 9.29
N ARG A 306 -2.05 -2.32 9.08
CA ARG A 306 -1.02 -2.04 8.08
C ARG A 306 0.28 -2.81 8.36
N SER A 307 0.74 -2.82 9.61
CA SER A 307 1.94 -3.55 10.02
C SER A 307 1.81 -5.06 9.75
N LYS A 308 0.68 -5.66 10.14
CA LYS A 308 0.38 -7.08 9.87
C LYS A 308 0.32 -7.38 8.37
N CYS A 309 -0.35 -6.53 7.58
CA CYS A 309 -0.46 -6.72 6.12
C CYS A 309 0.91 -6.63 5.43
N ARG A 310 1.78 -5.70 5.84
CA ARG A 310 3.17 -5.63 5.34
C ARG A 310 3.95 -6.89 5.64
N LYS A 311 3.84 -7.41 6.86
CA LYS A 311 4.45 -8.67 7.26
C LYS A 311 3.95 -9.82 6.39
N TYR A 312 2.62 -9.96 6.21
CA TYR A 312 2.04 -11.01 5.36
C TYR A 312 2.45 -10.87 3.89
N LYS A 313 2.62 -9.63 3.39
CA LYS A 313 3.11 -9.40 2.02
C LYS A 313 4.54 -9.90 1.83
N LEU A 314 5.39 -9.69 2.82
CA LEU A 314 6.81 -10.11 2.78
C LEU A 314 6.97 -11.62 2.98
N GLU A 315 6.26 -12.20 3.96
CA GLU A 315 6.44 -13.61 4.36
C GLU A 315 5.61 -14.60 3.53
N HIS A 316 4.42 -14.17 3.06
CA HIS A 316 3.42 -15.06 2.45
C HIS A 316 2.95 -14.59 1.07
N HIS A 317 3.55 -13.56 0.47
CA HIS A 317 3.16 -13.02 -0.84
C HIS A 317 1.65 -12.68 -0.92
N LEU A 318 1.17 -11.88 0.03
CA LEU A 318 -0.24 -11.50 0.14
C LEU A 318 -0.83 -10.98 -1.19
N ASP A 319 -1.99 -11.54 -1.61
CA ASP A 319 -2.68 -11.21 -2.87
C ASP A 319 -4.01 -10.48 -2.66
N MET A 320 -4.66 -10.64 -1.50
CA MET A 320 -5.94 -10.02 -1.19
C MET A 320 -6.11 -9.78 0.30
N ILE A 321 -6.76 -8.66 0.66
CA ILE A 321 -7.13 -8.32 2.05
C ILE A 321 -8.64 -8.21 2.14
N ILE A 322 -9.25 -8.81 3.16
CA ILE A 322 -10.68 -8.72 3.48
C ILE A 322 -10.83 -8.22 4.92
N ILE A 323 -11.70 -7.22 5.13
CA ILE A 323 -11.98 -6.63 6.45
C ILE A 323 -13.48 -6.70 6.75
N ASP A 324 -13.87 -7.44 7.78
CA ASP A 324 -15.28 -7.61 8.22
C ASP A 324 -15.46 -7.12 9.66
N TYR A 325 -15.98 -5.92 9.91
CA TYR A 325 -16.37 -4.84 9.04
C TYR A 325 -15.78 -3.50 9.55
N LEU A 326 -15.68 -2.50 8.70
CA LEU A 326 -14.97 -1.24 8.94
C LEU A 326 -15.37 -0.50 10.22
N GLN A 327 -16.66 -0.50 10.54
CA GLN A 327 -17.18 0.24 11.69
C GLN A 327 -16.73 -0.32 13.06
N LEU A 328 -16.06 -1.46 13.10
CA LEU A 328 -15.45 -2.01 14.33
C LEU A 328 -13.96 -1.67 14.47
N MET A 329 -13.36 -1.06 13.47
CA MET A 329 -11.97 -0.58 13.57
C MET A 329 -11.89 0.62 14.50
N THR A 330 -10.74 0.78 15.16
CA THR A 330 -10.42 1.95 15.96
C THR A 330 -9.54 2.90 15.15
N GLY A 331 -9.87 4.20 15.23
CA GLY A 331 -9.06 5.26 14.63
C GLY A 331 -7.82 5.59 15.46
N SER A 332 -7.03 6.55 15.01
CA SER A 332 -5.74 6.96 15.60
C SER A 332 -5.84 7.70 16.95
N GLY A 333 -6.90 7.51 17.74
CA GLY A 333 -6.93 7.87 19.17
C GLY A 333 -7.03 9.34 19.55
N ARG A 334 -7.37 10.26 18.66
CA ARG A 334 -7.70 11.64 19.02
C ARG A 334 -9.17 11.71 19.45
N SER A 335 -9.41 11.83 20.75
CA SER A 335 -10.73 11.73 21.41
C SER A 335 -11.75 12.84 21.09
N THR A 336 -11.51 13.67 20.08
CA THR A 336 -12.35 14.81 19.71
C THR A 336 -13.01 14.69 18.33
N ASP A 337 -12.64 13.67 17.54
CA ASP A 337 -13.15 13.53 16.18
C ASP A 337 -14.52 12.84 16.17
N SER A 338 -15.43 13.31 15.31
CA SER A 338 -16.69 12.63 15.09
C SER A 338 -16.46 11.25 14.48
N ARG A 339 -17.30 10.25 14.79
CA ARG A 339 -17.21 8.89 14.20
C ARG A 339 -17.15 8.91 12.67
N GLN A 340 -17.79 9.88 12.06
CA GLN A 340 -17.77 10.10 10.62
C GLN A 340 -16.36 10.47 10.11
N GLN A 341 -15.61 11.32 10.86
CA GLN A 341 -14.26 11.69 10.51
C GLN A 341 -13.31 10.50 10.65
N GLU A 342 -13.46 9.73 11.73
CA GLU A 342 -12.68 8.51 11.98
C GLU A 342 -12.82 7.49 10.84
N ILE A 343 -14.05 7.23 10.39
CA ILE A 343 -14.33 6.33 9.26
C ILE A 343 -13.71 6.87 7.96
N SER A 344 -13.72 8.19 7.76
CA SER A 344 -13.09 8.84 6.61
C SER A 344 -11.57 8.64 6.60
N ASP A 345 -10.93 8.74 7.76
CA ASP A 345 -9.48 8.55 7.89
C ASP A 345 -9.09 7.08 7.69
N ILE A 346 -9.89 6.15 8.21
CA ILE A 346 -9.74 4.71 7.97
C ILE A 346 -9.84 4.41 6.46
N SER A 347 -10.85 4.94 5.78
CA SER A 347 -11.07 4.73 4.34
C SER A 347 -9.86 5.17 3.50
N ARG A 348 -9.39 6.40 3.71
CA ARG A 348 -8.19 6.92 3.02
C ARG A 348 -6.95 6.07 3.31
N SER A 349 -6.80 5.62 4.55
CA SER A 349 -5.67 4.78 4.94
C SER A 349 -5.73 3.39 4.30
N LEU A 350 -6.93 2.80 4.15
CA LEU A 350 -7.11 1.53 3.44
C LEU A 350 -6.84 1.66 1.94
N LYS A 351 -7.25 2.78 1.32
CA LYS A 351 -6.90 3.04 -0.09
C LYS A 351 -5.39 3.23 -0.28
N ALA A 352 -4.73 3.91 0.66
CA ALA A 352 -3.27 4.03 0.66
C ALA A 352 -2.60 2.65 0.81
N LEU A 353 -3.10 1.80 1.72
CA LEU A 353 -2.61 0.44 1.93
C LEU A 353 -2.75 -0.45 0.68
N ALA A 354 -3.91 -0.40 0.01
CA ALA A 354 -4.13 -1.13 -1.24
C ALA A 354 -3.10 -0.77 -2.31
N ARG A 355 -2.79 0.53 -2.45
CA ARG A 355 -1.77 1.02 -3.38
C ARG A 355 -0.36 0.62 -2.97
N GLU A 356 -0.02 0.77 -1.70
CA GLU A 356 1.30 0.45 -1.14
C GLU A 356 1.67 -1.02 -1.38
N LEU A 357 0.75 -1.92 -1.06
CA LEU A 357 0.97 -3.37 -1.19
C LEU A 357 0.66 -3.90 -2.59
N ASN A 358 0.05 -3.07 -3.45
CA ASN A 358 -0.43 -3.45 -4.78
C ASN A 358 -1.35 -4.70 -4.74
N VAL A 359 -2.33 -4.69 -3.82
CA VAL A 359 -3.32 -5.74 -3.64
C VAL A 359 -4.73 -5.15 -3.53
N PRO A 360 -5.80 -5.87 -3.95
CA PRO A 360 -7.17 -5.46 -3.67
C PRO A 360 -7.48 -5.55 -2.17
N VAL A 361 -8.16 -4.53 -1.66
CA VAL A 361 -8.70 -4.49 -0.30
C VAL A 361 -10.22 -4.50 -0.37
N LEU A 362 -10.84 -5.58 0.11
CA LEU A 362 -12.29 -5.74 0.23
C LEU A 362 -12.69 -5.33 1.64
N ALA A 363 -13.41 -4.22 1.75
CA ALA A 363 -13.87 -3.70 3.03
C ALA A 363 -15.39 -3.85 3.14
N LEU A 364 -15.84 -4.52 4.20
CA LEU A 364 -17.27 -4.67 4.46
C LEU A 364 -17.81 -3.50 5.26
N SER A 365 -19.04 -3.09 4.96
CA SER A 365 -19.71 -2.00 5.63
C SER A 365 -21.18 -2.36 5.91
N GLN A 366 -21.70 -1.82 6.98
CA GLN A 366 -23.13 -1.93 7.30
C GLN A 366 -23.87 -0.70 6.78
N LEU A 367 -24.99 -0.92 6.09
CA LEU A 367 -25.84 0.16 5.59
C LEU A 367 -26.70 0.80 6.70
N SER A 368 -27.00 2.07 6.52
CA SER A 368 -27.94 2.82 7.37
C SER A 368 -29.34 2.16 7.40
N ARG A 369 -30.05 2.33 8.51
CA ARG A 369 -31.46 1.87 8.65
C ARG A 369 -32.41 2.60 7.71
N ALA A 370 -32.02 3.71 7.11
CA ALA A 370 -32.85 4.44 6.15
C ALA A 370 -33.28 3.59 4.94
N VAL A 371 -32.47 2.57 4.57
CA VAL A 371 -32.86 1.59 3.53
C VAL A 371 -34.19 0.91 3.84
N GLU A 372 -34.46 0.57 5.10
CA GLU A 372 -35.66 -0.14 5.54
C GLU A 372 -36.94 0.73 5.54
N GLN A 373 -36.78 2.05 5.45
CA GLN A 373 -37.89 3.00 5.37
C GLN A 373 -38.42 3.19 3.95
N ARG A 374 -37.68 2.73 2.94
CA ARG A 374 -38.09 2.80 1.54
C ARG A 374 -38.99 1.62 1.16
N PRO A 375 -39.98 1.84 0.29
CA PRO A 375 -40.91 0.76 -0.11
C PRO A 375 -40.22 -0.41 -0.83
N ASP A 376 -39.14 -0.16 -1.56
CA ASP A 376 -38.42 -1.15 -2.32
C ASP A 376 -37.23 -1.79 -1.58
N HIS A 377 -36.87 -1.24 -0.39
CA HIS A 377 -35.73 -1.67 0.43
C HIS A 377 -34.39 -1.82 -0.34
N ARG A 378 -34.28 -1.26 -1.55
CA ARG A 378 -33.08 -1.39 -2.38
C ARG A 378 -32.00 -0.42 -1.95
N PRO A 379 -30.78 -0.91 -1.74
CA PRO A 379 -29.66 -0.06 -1.33
C PRO A 379 -29.21 0.87 -2.44
N MET A 380 -28.76 2.07 -2.06
CA MET A 380 -28.16 3.07 -2.94
C MET A 380 -27.00 3.78 -2.24
N LEU A 381 -26.18 4.50 -3.00
CA LEU A 381 -24.95 5.15 -2.47
C LEU A 381 -25.25 6.09 -1.28
N SER A 382 -26.39 6.79 -1.29
CA SER A 382 -26.77 7.65 -0.17
C SER A 382 -27.00 6.92 1.17
N ASP A 383 -27.13 5.58 1.16
CA ASP A 383 -27.31 4.79 2.38
C ASP A 383 -25.99 4.53 3.13
N LEU A 384 -24.86 4.92 2.52
CA LEU A 384 -23.54 4.99 3.14
C LEU A 384 -23.32 6.27 3.97
N ARG A 385 -24.36 6.94 4.43
CA ARG A 385 -24.35 8.31 5.01
C ARG A 385 -23.39 8.55 6.16
N GLU A 386 -23.10 7.57 6.97
CA GLU A 386 -22.06 7.67 8.02
C GLU A 386 -20.65 7.51 7.45
N SER A 387 -20.56 7.22 6.16
CA SER A 387 -19.33 6.83 5.45
C SER A 387 -19.22 7.52 4.09
N GLY A 388 -19.72 8.75 3.93
CA GLY A 388 -19.70 9.47 2.63
C GLY A 388 -18.30 9.60 2.02
N ALA A 389 -17.27 9.67 2.84
CA ALA A 389 -15.88 9.65 2.37
C ALA A 389 -15.48 8.28 1.79
N ILE A 390 -15.98 7.17 2.34
CA ILE A 390 -15.69 5.82 1.81
C ILE A 390 -16.20 5.68 0.39
N GLU A 391 -17.38 6.26 0.08
CA GLU A 391 -17.90 6.26 -1.28
C GLU A 391 -16.93 6.97 -2.25
N GLN A 392 -16.31 8.07 -1.84
CA GLN A 392 -15.37 8.81 -2.68
C GLN A 392 -14.05 8.06 -2.86
N ASP A 393 -13.53 7.46 -1.81
CA ASP A 393 -12.23 6.78 -1.80
C ASP A 393 -12.29 5.41 -2.52
N ALA A 394 -13.41 4.69 -2.41
CA ALA A 394 -13.58 3.38 -3.01
C ALA A 394 -13.59 3.45 -4.55
N ASP A 395 -12.89 2.51 -5.17
CA ASP A 395 -12.87 2.34 -6.63
C ASP A 395 -14.10 1.59 -7.12
N VAL A 396 -14.57 0.63 -6.31
CA VAL A 396 -15.78 -0.15 -6.56
C VAL A 396 -16.65 -0.14 -5.32
N VAL A 397 -17.95 0.07 -5.50
CA VAL A 397 -18.96 -0.06 -4.44
C VAL A 397 -20.02 -1.06 -4.87
N MET A 398 -20.20 -2.09 -4.05
CA MET A 398 -21.16 -3.15 -4.27
C MET A 398 -22.16 -3.21 -3.11
N PHE A 399 -23.42 -3.46 -3.44
CA PHE A 399 -24.45 -3.74 -2.44
C PHE A 399 -24.95 -5.18 -2.59
N ILE A 400 -25.27 -5.81 -1.46
CA ILE A 400 -25.95 -7.11 -1.44
C ILE A 400 -27.40 -6.86 -1.08
N TYR A 401 -28.29 -7.36 -1.92
CA TYR A 401 -29.74 -7.29 -1.72
C TYR A 401 -30.37 -8.66 -1.95
N ARG A 402 -31.33 -9.00 -1.09
CA ARG A 402 -32.13 -10.23 -1.19
C ARG A 402 -33.60 -9.88 -1.09
N ASP A 403 -34.33 -10.10 -2.18
CA ASP A 403 -35.76 -9.82 -2.25
C ASP A 403 -36.55 -10.75 -1.34
N ASP A 404 -36.19 -12.04 -1.24
CA ASP A 404 -36.80 -13.05 -0.41
C ASP A 404 -36.73 -12.79 1.11
N TYR A 405 -35.82 -11.92 1.53
CA TYR A 405 -35.75 -11.46 2.92
C TYR A 405 -36.88 -10.52 3.30
N TYR A 406 -37.26 -9.63 2.39
CA TYR A 406 -38.32 -8.62 2.61
C TYR A 406 -39.67 -9.10 2.12
N ASN A 407 -39.72 -9.82 1.01
CA ASN A 407 -40.93 -10.30 0.36
C ASN A 407 -40.95 -11.84 0.29
N LYS A 408 -41.73 -12.49 1.13
CA LYS A 408 -41.84 -13.96 1.19
C LYS A 408 -42.51 -14.58 -0.03
N ASP A 409 -43.29 -13.78 -0.75
CA ASP A 409 -44.04 -14.24 -1.94
C ASP A 409 -43.34 -13.92 -3.25
N THR A 410 -42.08 -13.54 -3.19
CA THR A 410 -41.28 -13.24 -4.39
C THR A 410 -40.98 -14.49 -5.23
N ASP A 411 -40.93 -14.29 -6.55
CA ASP A 411 -40.47 -15.32 -7.51
C ASP A 411 -38.92 -15.47 -7.49
N ARG A 412 -38.18 -14.59 -6.76
CA ARG A 412 -36.74 -14.57 -6.65
C ARG A 412 -36.20 -15.21 -5.38
N LYS A 413 -36.75 -16.38 -5.04
CA LYS A 413 -36.28 -17.12 -3.85
C LYS A 413 -34.87 -17.64 -4.05
N ASN A 414 -34.06 -17.59 -2.99
CA ASN A 414 -32.67 -18.02 -2.98
C ASN A 414 -31.76 -17.26 -4.01
N ILE A 415 -32.12 -16.03 -4.32
CA ILE A 415 -31.31 -15.18 -5.18
C ILE A 415 -30.77 -14.01 -4.38
N SER A 416 -29.45 -13.83 -4.39
CA SER A 416 -28.77 -12.64 -3.91
C SER A 416 -28.37 -11.77 -5.09
N GLU A 417 -28.76 -10.51 -5.06
CA GLU A 417 -28.36 -9.53 -6.06
C GLU A 417 -27.10 -8.80 -5.59
N ILE A 418 -26.04 -8.83 -6.39
CA ILE A 418 -24.83 -8.02 -6.18
C ILE A 418 -24.95 -6.82 -7.10
N ILE A 419 -25.24 -5.66 -6.51
CA ILE A 419 -25.46 -4.40 -7.23
C ILE A 419 -24.14 -3.63 -7.24
N ILE A 420 -23.48 -3.55 -8.40
CA ILE A 420 -22.32 -2.69 -8.61
C ILE A 420 -22.83 -1.27 -8.82
N ALA A 421 -22.81 -0.46 -7.77
CA ALA A 421 -23.35 0.90 -7.79
C ALA A 421 -22.33 1.94 -8.21
N LYS A 422 -21.04 1.65 -8.02
CA LYS A 422 -19.91 2.47 -8.47
C LYS A 422 -18.80 1.57 -8.96
N GLN A 423 -18.19 1.93 -10.08
CA GLN A 423 -16.97 1.32 -10.59
C GLN A 423 -16.19 2.36 -11.40
N ARG A 424 -14.92 2.64 -11.02
CA ARG A 424 -14.12 3.66 -11.72
C ARG A 424 -13.71 3.24 -13.12
N ASN A 425 -13.41 1.96 -13.31
CA ASN A 425 -12.81 1.43 -14.52
C ASN A 425 -13.67 0.34 -15.17
N GLY A 426 -15.00 0.44 -15.06
CA GLY A 426 -15.90 -0.55 -15.66
C GLY A 426 -17.37 -0.18 -15.54
N PRO A 427 -18.28 -1.02 -16.05
CA PRO A 427 -19.71 -0.78 -16.06
C PRO A 427 -20.31 -1.01 -14.66
N ILE A 428 -21.33 -0.23 -14.33
CA ILE A 428 -22.26 -0.53 -13.23
C ILE A 428 -23.29 -1.56 -13.66
N GLY A 429 -23.93 -2.24 -12.70
CA GLY A 429 -24.99 -3.20 -13.01
C GLY A 429 -25.23 -4.17 -11.87
N THR A 430 -26.05 -5.17 -12.12
CA THR A 430 -26.43 -6.19 -11.12
C THR A 430 -26.03 -7.57 -11.61
N CYS A 431 -25.45 -8.37 -10.71
CA CYS A 431 -25.19 -9.79 -10.88
C CYS A 431 -26.15 -10.59 -10.00
N LEU A 432 -26.66 -11.72 -10.47
CA LEU A 432 -27.52 -12.59 -9.71
C LEU A 432 -26.71 -13.80 -9.23
N LEU A 433 -26.71 -14.02 -7.92
CA LEU A 433 -26.09 -15.19 -7.29
C LEU A 433 -27.18 -16.12 -6.76
N TYR A 434 -27.06 -17.38 -7.10
CA TYR A 434 -27.95 -18.40 -6.58
C TYR A 434 -27.39 -18.91 -5.25
N THR A 435 -28.20 -18.84 -4.20
CA THR A 435 -27.83 -19.30 -2.86
C THR A 435 -28.49 -20.65 -2.57
N SER A 436 -27.71 -21.63 -2.14
CA SER A 436 -28.18 -22.94 -1.71
C SER A 436 -28.32 -23.00 -0.19
#